data_4beebee895e32c4872cf28503394ba8d
#
_entry.id   4beebee895e32c4872cf28503394ba8d
#
_cell.length_a   1.000
_cell.length_b   1.000
_cell.length_c   1.000
_cell.angle_alpha   90.00
_cell.angle_beta   90.00
_cell.angle_gamma   90.00
#
_symmetry.space_group_name_H-M   'P 1'
#
loop_
_entity.id
_entity.type
_entity.pdbx_description
1 polymer ?
#
loop_
_entity_poly.entity_id
_entity_poly.type
_entity_poly.pdbx_seq_one_letter_code
_entity_poly.pdbx_strand_id
1 'polypeptide(L)'
;MKRIYAIDFLGSNVGYQYGDTSDIDINVVARKGEMFEQWHDVFKKFNKVKHFLPGTQHPVNFFFQEFDPNRNWDNSLGAYDLIGNCWVKQPIPFEEIGDPETRYEREIAYGKMVLSMIETQVHRAKEANARGDKDTARRIYTELAIMFKQIEENRKTAYRYGTGTPALQEYNIMYKLIEGSDYHDLFKKLVDFYDEEITPIVPRNERDQEG
;
A
#
# COMPACT_ATOMS: atom_id res chain seq x y z
N MET A 1 -6.00 -22.29 -25.90
CA MET A 1 -6.30 -20.90 -25.53
C MET A 1 -5.38 -20.52 -24.38
N LYS A 2 -4.60 -19.42 -24.49
CA LYS A 2 -3.68 -19.00 -23.41
C LYS A 2 -4.50 -18.62 -22.17
N ARG A 3 -4.13 -19.15 -21.00
CA ARG A 3 -4.78 -18.83 -19.70
C ARG A 3 -4.12 -17.64 -19.04
N ILE A 4 -2.82 -17.45 -19.21
CA ILE A 4 -2.03 -16.31 -18.74
C ILE A 4 -1.74 -15.42 -19.94
N TYR A 5 -2.05 -14.13 -19.82
CA TYR A 5 -1.88 -13.12 -20.85
C TYR A 5 -0.57 -12.35 -20.70
N ALA A 6 -0.20 -12.03 -19.46
CA ALA A 6 1.02 -11.33 -19.15
C ALA A 6 1.53 -11.71 -17.76
N ILE A 7 2.81 -11.54 -17.53
CA ILE A 7 3.45 -11.51 -16.23
C ILE A 7 4.27 -10.24 -16.20
N ASP A 8 3.82 -9.26 -15.44
CA ASP A 8 4.43 -7.95 -15.41
C ASP A 8 5.25 -7.77 -14.16
N PHE A 9 6.47 -7.25 -14.30
CA PHE A 9 7.28 -6.77 -13.21
C PHE A 9 6.97 -5.29 -12.98
N LEU A 10 6.58 -4.93 -11.77
CA LEU A 10 6.08 -3.62 -11.37
C LEU A 10 6.81 -3.12 -10.12
N GLY A 11 6.33 -2.00 -9.59
CA GLY A 11 6.77 -1.43 -8.32
C GLY A 11 8.02 -0.56 -8.44
N SER A 12 8.66 -0.28 -7.29
CA SER A 12 9.82 0.61 -7.23
C SER A 12 11.05 0.05 -7.94
N ASN A 13 11.19 -1.28 -8.01
CA ASN A 13 12.33 -1.94 -8.66
C ASN A 13 12.35 -1.82 -10.19
N VAL A 14 11.24 -1.40 -10.82
CA VAL A 14 11.20 -1.07 -12.26
C VAL A 14 11.35 0.43 -12.52
N GLY A 15 11.72 1.20 -11.51
CA GLY A 15 11.95 2.64 -11.58
C GLY A 15 13.26 3.03 -10.89
N TYR A 16 13.47 4.34 -10.73
CA TYR A 16 14.66 4.88 -10.06
C TYR A 16 14.47 5.08 -8.54
N GLN A 17 13.39 4.55 -7.97
CA GLN A 17 13.04 4.72 -6.55
C GLN A 17 13.23 3.43 -5.74
N TYR A 18 14.06 2.52 -6.22
CA TYR A 18 14.34 1.28 -5.51
C TYR A 18 15.44 1.49 -4.45
N GLY A 19 15.37 0.69 -3.40
CA GLY A 19 16.42 0.54 -2.38
C GLY A 19 16.71 -0.94 -2.15
N ASP A 20 17.71 -1.23 -1.32
CA ASP A 20 18.21 -2.59 -1.07
C ASP A 20 17.17 -3.58 -0.54
N THR A 21 16.05 -3.07 -0.03
CA THR A 21 14.94 -3.85 0.55
C THR A 21 13.61 -3.63 -0.17
N SER A 22 13.61 -2.95 -1.32
CA SER A 22 12.39 -2.72 -2.10
C SER A 22 11.75 -4.02 -2.55
N ASP A 23 10.43 -4.11 -2.45
CA ASP A 23 9.67 -5.29 -2.85
C ASP A 23 9.75 -5.52 -4.37
N ILE A 24 9.81 -6.78 -4.77
CA ILE A 24 9.66 -7.22 -6.15
C ILE A 24 8.18 -7.55 -6.36
N ASP A 25 7.49 -6.72 -7.13
CA ASP A 25 6.07 -6.86 -7.39
C ASP A 25 5.83 -7.54 -8.75
N ILE A 26 5.32 -8.76 -8.72
CA ILE A 26 4.99 -9.56 -9.92
C ILE A 26 3.47 -9.63 -10.07
N ASN A 27 2.97 -9.08 -11.16
CA ASN A 27 1.55 -9.10 -11.49
C ASN A 27 1.26 -10.15 -12.57
N VAL A 28 0.52 -11.20 -12.22
CA VAL A 28 0.09 -12.24 -13.15
C VAL A 28 -1.30 -11.89 -13.68
N VAL A 29 -1.42 -11.68 -14.98
CA VAL A 29 -2.67 -11.32 -15.65
C VAL A 29 -3.25 -12.54 -16.35
N ALA A 30 -4.44 -12.93 -15.95
CA ALA A 30 -5.08 -14.14 -16.46
C ALA A 30 -6.56 -13.90 -16.81
N ARG A 31 -7.12 -14.82 -17.61
CA ARG A 31 -8.55 -14.81 -17.93
C ARG A 31 -9.37 -15.21 -16.71
N LYS A 32 -10.47 -14.51 -16.47
CA LYS A 32 -11.46 -14.93 -15.48
C LYS A 32 -12.00 -16.32 -15.80
N GLY A 33 -12.12 -17.16 -14.80
CA GLY A 33 -12.62 -18.52 -14.92
C GLY A 33 -12.53 -19.24 -13.56
N GLU A 34 -12.99 -20.49 -13.50
CA GLU A 34 -13.06 -21.26 -12.25
C GLU A 34 -11.74 -21.35 -11.47
N MET A 35 -10.61 -21.33 -12.17
CA MET A 35 -9.29 -21.36 -11.52
C MET A 35 -8.81 -19.98 -11.08
N PHE A 36 -9.45 -18.87 -11.50
CA PHE A 36 -8.99 -17.52 -11.21
C PHE A 36 -9.02 -17.27 -9.70
N GLU A 37 -10.15 -17.52 -9.06
CA GLU A 37 -10.33 -17.31 -7.62
C GLU A 37 -9.38 -18.20 -6.79
N GLN A 38 -9.17 -19.44 -7.22
CA GLN A 38 -8.24 -20.36 -6.55
C GLN A 38 -6.80 -19.83 -6.59
N TRP A 39 -6.33 -19.34 -7.74
CA TRP A 39 -4.99 -18.74 -7.86
C TRP A 39 -4.87 -17.42 -7.12
N HIS A 40 -5.90 -16.58 -7.17
CA HIS A 40 -5.96 -15.36 -6.39
C HIS A 40 -5.79 -15.64 -4.88
N ASP A 41 -6.48 -16.65 -4.36
CA ASP A 41 -6.35 -17.06 -2.97
C ASP A 41 -4.98 -17.65 -2.64
N VAL A 42 -4.39 -18.42 -3.57
CA VAL A 42 -3.02 -18.95 -3.41
C VAL A 42 -2.01 -17.83 -3.28
N PHE A 43 -2.04 -16.85 -4.19
CA PHE A 43 -1.12 -15.72 -4.13
C PHE A 43 -1.36 -14.81 -2.91
N LYS A 44 -2.61 -14.61 -2.52
CA LYS A 44 -2.95 -13.90 -1.28
C LYS A 44 -2.37 -14.58 -0.04
N LYS A 45 -2.41 -15.93 0.00
CA LYS A 45 -1.78 -16.71 1.09
C LYS A 45 -0.26 -16.67 1.01
N PHE A 46 0.31 -16.74 -0.19
CA PHE A 46 1.75 -16.64 -0.42
C PHE A 46 2.30 -15.31 0.13
N ASN A 47 1.65 -14.19 -0.17
CA ASN A 47 2.07 -12.87 0.27
C ASN A 47 1.93 -12.62 1.80
N LYS A 48 1.25 -13.52 2.53
CA LYS A 48 1.21 -13.43 4.01
C LYS A 48 2.56 -13.79 4.67
N VAL A 49 3.42 -14.49 3.95
CA VAL A 49 4.76 -14.87 4.38
C VAL A 49 5.76 -14.16 3.49
N LYS A 50 6.75 -13.48 4.08
CA LYS A 50 7.80 -12.83 3.28
C LYS A 50 8.67 -13.88 2.61
N HIS A 51 8.68 -13.89 1.29
CA HIS A 51 9.57 -14.67 0.45
C HIS A 51 10.60 -13.74 -0.17
N PHE A 52 11.86 -14.09 -0.12
CA PHE A 52 12.93 -13.24 -0.65
C PHE A 52 13.49 -13.83 -1.93
N LEU A 53 13.87 -12.96 -2.86
CA LEU A 53 14.65 -13.38 -4.02
C LEU A 53 15.98 -13.97 -3.54
N PRO A 54 16.35 -15.20 -3.95
CA PRO A 54 17.56 -15.85 -3.48
C PRO A 54 18.80 -14.96 -3.65
N GLY A 55 19.59 -14.84 -2.58
CA GLY A 55 20.81 -14.03 -2.55
C GLY A 55 20.59 -12.52 -2.39
N THR A 56 19.35 -12.09 -2.10
CA THR A 56 19.01 -10.68 -1.92
C THR A 56 18.17 -10.46 -0.66
N GLN A 57 17.91 -9.18 -0.32
CA GLN A 57 16.98 -8.78 0.73
C GLN A 57 15.62 -8.28 0.15
N HIS A 58 15.37 -8.51 -1.15
CA HIS A 58 14.16 -8.10 -1.81
C HIS A 58 13.01 -9.09 -1.56
N PRO A 59 11.95 -8.71 -0.83
CA PRO A 59 10.75 -9.53 -0.73
C PRO A 59 10.05 -9.60 -2.10
N VAL A 60 9.43 -10.75 -2.36
CA VAL A 60 8.68 -10.97 -3.61
C VAL A 60 7.19 -11.03 -3.29
N ASN A 61 6.41 -10.18 -3.92
CA ASN A 61 4.96 -10.16 -3.85
C ASN A 61 4.37 -10.57 -5.19
N PHE A 62 3.33 -11.40 -5.14
CA PHE A 62 2.57 -11.77 -6.31
C PHE A 62 1.17 -11.17 -6.27
N PHE A 63 0.79 -10.51 -7.34
CA PHE A 63 -0.57 -10.04 -7.59
C PHE A 63 -1.18 -10.88 -8.70
N PHE A 64 -2.48 -11.14 -8.60
CA PHE A 64 -3.21 -11.88 -9.60
C PHE A 64 -4.38 -11.04 -10.07
N GLN A 65 -4.38 -10.65 -11.33
CA GLN A 65 -5.32 -9.71 -11.91
C GLN A 65 -6.09 -10.33 -13.07
N GLU A 66 -7.38 -10.00 -13.16
CA GLU A 66 -8.17 -10.33 -14.33
C GLU A 66 -7.69 -9.55 -15.56
N PHE A 67 -7.68 -10.20 -16.71
CA PHE A 67 -7.34 -9.55 -17.97
C PHE A 67 -8.39 -8.49 -18.32
N ASP A 68 -7.93 -7.25 -18.46
CA ASP A 68 -8.67 -6.13 -19.00
C ASP A 68 -8.00 -5.69 -20.32
N PRO A 69 -8.72 -5.70 -21.47
CA PRO A 69 -8.17 -5.24 -22.73
C PRO A 69 -7.83 -3.73 -22.72
N ASN A 70 -8.43 -2.95 -21.82
CA ASN A 70 -8.18 -1.52 -21.67
C ASN A 70 -7.15 -1.20 -20.57
N ARG A 71 -6.48 -2.23 -20.02
CA ARG A 71 -5.47 -2.01 -18.99
C ARG A 71 -4.41 -1.04 -19.49
N ASN A 72 -4.04 -0.10 -18.64
CA ASN A 72 -2.94 0.81 -18.87
C ASN A 72 -1.96 0.78 -17.68
N TRP A 73 -0.86 1.46 -17.86
CA TRP A 73 0.21 1.53 -16.87
C TRP A 73 0.42 2.96 -16.36
N ASP A 74 -0.58 3.85 -16.54
CA ASP A 74 -0.47 5.27 -16.25
C ASP A 74 -0.07 5.52 -14.79
N ASN A 75 -0.55 4.68 -13.89
CA ASN A 75 -0.28 4.75 -12.45
C ASN A 75 0.98 3.99 -12.01
N SER A 76 1.78 3.45 -12.94
CA SER A 76 3.03 2.75 -12.63
C SER A 76 4.24 3.62 -12.91
N LEU A 77 5.32 3.45 -12.13
CA LEU A 77 6.63 4.08 -12.39
C LEU A 77 7.31 3.53 -13.63
N GLY A 78 7.03 2.28 -13.95
CA GLY A 78 7.46 1.52 -15.11
C GLY A 78 6.76 0.18 -15.09
N ALA A 79 6.79 -0.57 -16.20
CA ALA A 79 6.25 -1.92 -16.28
C ALA A 79 7.03 -2.73 -17.31
N TYR A 80 7.47 -3.93 -16.93
CA TYR A 80 8.21 -4.83 -17.80
C TYR A 80 7.46 -6.15 -17.94
N ASP A 81 7.13 -6.55 -19.18
CA ASP A 81 6.51 -7.85 -19.46
C ASP A 81 7.57 -8.94 -19.49
N LEU A 82 7.52 -9.84 -18.52
CA LEU A 82 8.44 -10.97 -18.37
C LEU A 82 8.22 -12.06 -19.44
N ILE A 83 7.01 -12.17 -20.00
CA ILE A 83 6.73 -13.13 -21.09
C ILE A 83 7.21 -12.57 -22.43
N GLY A 84 6.87 -11.32 -22.70
CA GLY A 84 7.26 -10.61 -23.92
C GLY A 84 8.73 -10.17 -23.92
N ASN A 85 9.38 -10.20 -22.73
CA ASN A 85 10.74 -9.74 -22.51
C ASN A 85 10.96 -8.29 -23.03
N CYS A 86 10.03 -7.40 -22.70
CA CYS A 86 10.06 -6.02 -23.17
C CYS A 86 9.42 -5.06 -22.17
N TRP A 87 9.82 -3.79 -22.25
CA TRP A 87 9.13 -2.72 -21.53
C TRP A 87 7.77 -2.45 -22.17
N VAL A 88 6.70 -2.56 -21.39
CA VAL A 88 5.35 -2.12 -21.77
C VAL A 88 5.11 -0.67 -21.34
N LYS A 89 5.84 -0.21 -20.35
CA LYS A 89 6.03 1.20 -19.99
C LYS A 89 7.48 1.40 -19.55
N GLN A 90 8.18 2.31 -20.23
CA GLN A 90 9.54 2.70 -19.80
C GLN A 90 9.51 3.30 -18.40
N PRO A 91 10.56 3.11 -17.59
CA PRO A 91 10.70 3.81 -16.32
C PRO A 91 10.65 5.33 -16.54
N ILE A 92 9.99 6.04 -15.63
CA ILE A 92 10.02 7.50 -15.63
C ILE A 92 11.47 7.92 -15.33
N PRO A 93 12.11 8.73 -16.18
CA PRO A 93 13.49 9.18 -15.97
C PRO A 93 13.66 9.88 -14.62
N PHE A 94 14.83 9.68 -13.99
CA PHE A 94 15.13 10.30 -12.69
C PHE A 94 15.04 11.83 -12.74
N GLU A 95 15.44 12.42 -13.84
CA GLU A 95 15.39 13.88 -14.09
C GLU A 95 13.96 14.42 -14.08
N GLU A 96 12.97 13.59 -14.50
CA GLU A 96 11.55 13.96 -14.45
C GLU A 96 10.97 13.79 -13.05
N ILE A 97 11.46 12.80 -12.30
CA ILE A 97 11.05 12.58 -10.91
C ILE A 97 11.64 13.65 -10.00
N GLY A 98 12.89 14.07 -10.28
CA GLY A 98 13.67 14.99 -9.47
C GLY A 98 14.13 14.36 -8.14
N ASP A 99 14.83 15.15 -7.33
CA ASP A 99 15.19 14.76 -5.98
C ASP A 99 13.91 14.67 -5.11
N PRO A 100 13.57 13.47 -4.58
CA PRO A 100 12.37 13.32 -3.78
C PRO A 100 12.35 14.21 -2.54
N GLU A 101 13.50 14.45 -1.89
CA GLU A 101 13.56 15.28 -0.70
C GLU A 101 13.20 16.73 -1.01
N THR A 102 13.69 17.27 -2.11
CA THR A 102 13.40 18.67 -2.51
C THR A 102 12.00 18.80 -3.11
N ARG A 103 11.59 17.84 -3.94
CA ARG A 103 10.29 17.90 -4.64
C ARG A 103 9.11 17.68 -3.72
N TYR A 104 9.29 16.83 -2.69
CA TYR A 104 8.23 16.42 -1.75
C TYR A 104 8.50 16.93 -0.34
N GLU A 105 9.33 17.94 -0.18
CA GLU A 105 9.69 18.50 1.12
C GLU A 105 8.44 18.83 1.96
N ARG A 106 7.43 19.40 1.33
CA ARG A 106 6.16 19.75 1.99
C ARG A 106 5.40 18.52 2.46
N GLU A 107 5.27 17.51 1.59
CA GLU A 107 4.58 16.26 1.89
C GLU A 107 5.33 15.45 2.95
N ILE A 108 6.66 15.42 2.86
CA ILE A 108 7.53 14.80 3.86
C ILE A 108 7.41 15.51 5.21
N ALA A 109 7.44 16.85 5.21
CA ALA A 109 7.28 17.64 6.43
C ALA A 109 5.92 17.41 7.08
N TYR A 110 4.85 17.36 6.28
CA TYR A 110 3.52 17.04 6.76
C TYR A 110 3.44 15.61 7.32
N GLY A 111 3.99 14.62 6.63
CA GLY A 111 4.04 13.24 7.12
C GLY A 111 4.82 13.10 8.42
N LYS A 112 5.95 13.80 8.59
CA LYS A 112 6.72 13.86 9.85
C LYS A 112 5.90 14.51 10.98
N MET A 113 5.14 15.55 10.67
CA MET A 113 4.23 16.18 11.65
C MET A 113 3.15 15.20 12.11
N VAL A 114 2.52 14.47 11.19
CA VAL A 114 1.53 13.42 11.52
C VAL A 114 2.17 12.32 12.36
N LEU A 115 3.37 11.88 12.04
CA LEU A 115 4.09 10.87 12.82
C LEU A 115 4.35 11.35 14.26
N SER A 116 4.78 12.59 14.44
CA SER A 116 4.96 13.20 15.78
C SER A 116 3.64 13.30 16.56
N MET A 117 2.53 13.57 15.87
CA MET A 117 1.20 13.55 16.49
C MET A 117 0.81 12.14 16.94
N ILE A 118 1.07 11.12 16.12
CA ILE A 118 0.85 9.70 16.46
C ILE A 118 1.64 9.35 17.74
N GLU A 119 2.93 9.69 17.77
CA GLU A 119 3.80 9.47 18.93
C GLU A 119 3.21 10.07 20.21
N THR A 120 2.80 11.33 20.12
CA THR A 120 2.18 12.06 21.25
C THR A 120 0.91 11.36 21.74
N GLN A 121 0.03 10.93 20.82
CA GLN A 121 -1.21 10.25 21.19
C GLN A 121 -0.95 8.86 21.79
N VAL A 122 0.00 8.10 21.24
CA VAL A 122 0.40 6.80 21.79
C VAL A 122 0.96 6.97 23.21
N HIS A 123 1.79 7.99 23.44
CA HIS A 123 2.30 8.29 24.79
C HIS A 123 1.16 8.59 25.76
N ARG A 124 0.24 9.47 25.39
CA ARG A 124 -0.95 9.81 26.20
C ARG A 124 -1.83 8.60 26.51
N ALA A 125 -2.04 7.69 25.53
CA ALA A 125 -2.79 6.47 25.75
C ALA A 125 -2.09 5.54 26.75
N LYS A 126 -0.77 5.37 26.64
CA LYS A 126 0.04 4.60 27.59
C LYS A 126 -0.02 5.18 29.01
N GLU A 127 0.09 6.50 29.16
CA GLU A 127 -0.02 7.16 30.46
C GLU A 127 -1.42 7.02 31.07
N ALA A 128 -2.49 7.18 30.27
CA ALA A 128 -3.86 6.98 30.72
C ALA A 128 -4.04 5.55 31.24
N ASN A 129 -3.58 4.56 30.48
CA ASN A 129 -3.64 3.16 30.88
C ASN A 129 -2.85 2.88 32.17
N ALA A 130 -1.66 3.46 32.33
CA ALA A 130 -0.83 3.33 33.53
C ALA A 130 -1.52 3.91 34.79
N ARG A 131 -2.34 4.95 34.62
CA ARG A 131 -3.16 5.55 35.70
C ARG A 131 -4.48 4.80 35.95
N GLY A 132 -4.77 3.73 35.19
CA GLY A 132 -6.01 2.97 35.28
C GLY A 132 -7.20 3.61 34.52
N ASP A 133 -6.99 4.71 33.80
CA ASP A 133 -8.00 5.38 32.97
C ASP A 133 -8.12 4.66 31.59
N LYS A 134 -8.76 3.50 31.64
CA LYS A 134 -8.94 2.64 30.46
C LYS A 134 -9.83 3.28 29.39
N ASP A 135 -10.79 4.09 29.79
CA ASP A 135 -11.74 4.72 28.87
C ASP A 135 -11.04 5.77 28.01
N THR A 136 -10.21 6.62 28.61
CA THR A 136 -9.38 7.58 27.87
C THR A 136 -8.40 6.87 26.96
N ALA A 137 -7.71 5.82 27.43
CA ALA A 137 -6.79 5.05 26.60
C ALA A 137 -7.51 4.43 25.38
N ARG A 138 -8.66 3.79 25.61
CA ARG A 138 -9.48 3.19 24.54
C ARG A 138 -9.92 4.23 23.51
N ARG A 139 -10.41 5.39 23.95
CA ARG A 139 -10.82 6.48 23.05
C ARG A 139 -9.67 6.92 22.15
N ILE A 140 -8.48 7.13 22.71
CA ILE A 140 -7.31 7.55 21.92
C ILE A 140 -6.93 6.49 20.89
N TYR A 141 -6.90 5.20 21.24
CA TYR A 141 -6.60 4.13 20.27
C TYR A 141 -7.69 4.00 19.21
N THR A 142 -8.95 4.25 19.52
CA THR A 142 -10.03 4.29 18.53
C THR A 142 -9.84 5.46 17.55
N GLU A 143 -9.49 6.65 18.03
CA GLU A 143 -9.18 7.81 17.19
C GLU A 143 -7.98 7.53 16.26
N LEU A 144 -6.93 6.88 16.76
CA LEU A 144 -5.78 6.45 15.97
C LEU A 144 -6.17 5.39 14.92
N ALA A 145 -7.03 4.44 15.29
CA ALA A 145 -7.51 3.41 14.35
C ALA A 145 -8.27 4.03 13.16
N ILE A 146 -9.16 4.99 13.43
CA ILE A 146 -9.90 5.73 12.39
C ILE A 146 -8.92 6.48 11.48
N MET A 147 -7.96 7.21 12.05
CA MET A 147 -6.96 7.96 11.30
C MET A 147 -6.09 7.03 10.43
N PHE A 148 -5.63 5.93 10.97
CA PHE A 148 -4.81 4.96 10.25
C PHE A 148 -5.58 4.31 9.11
N LYS A 149 -6.84 3.95 9.34
CA LYS A 149 -7.71 3.43 8.29
C LYS A 149 -7.89 4.44 7.18
N GLN A 150 -8.08 5.70 7.49
CA GLN A 150 -8.21 6.77 6.51
C GLN A 150 -6.93 6.95 5.66
N ILE A 151 -5.75 6.88 6.28
CA ILE A 151 -4.47 6.92 5.55
C ILE A 151 -4.38 5.75 4.57
N GLU A 152 -4.73 4.53 5.01
CA GLU A 152 -4.73 3.33 4.18
C GLU A 152 -5.71 3.45 2.99
N GLU A 153 -6.95 3.87 3.23
CA GLU A 153 -7.97 4.03 2.20
C GLU A 153 -7.63 5.13 1.20
N ASN A 154 -7.14 6.28 1.67
CA ASN A 154 -6.70 7.36 0.80
C ASN A 154 -5.51 6.94 -0.08
N ARG A 155 -4.56 6.16 0.49
CA ARG A 155 -3.48 5.55 -0.29
C ARG A 155 -4.04 4.62 -1.37
N LYS A 156 -4.97 3.72 -1.04
CA LYS A 156 -5.60 2.81 -2.01
C LYS A 156 -6.35 3.58 -3.10
N THR A 157 -7.07 4.64 -2.73
CA THR A 157 -7.79 5.52 -3.65
C THR A 157 -6.82 6.23 -4.61
N ALA A 158 -5.68 6.73 -4.10
CA ALA A 158 -4.65 7.34 -4.91
C ALA A 158 -4.09 6.38 -5.98
N TYR A 159 -3.91 5.10 -5.63
CA TYR A 159 -3.48 4.07 -6.59
C TYR A 159 -4.55 3.70 -7.63
N ARG A 160 -5.84 3.83 -7.30
CA ARG A 160 -6.94 3.46 -8.22
C ARG A 160 -7.35 4.61 -9.14
N TYR A 161 -7.42 5.82 -8.61
CA TYR A 161 -8.09 6.95 -9.27
C TYR A 161 -7.24 8.21 -9.32
N GLY A 162 -6.03 8.20 -8.74
CA GLY A 162 -5.16 9.37 -8.68
C GLY A 162 -4.63 9.76 -10.05
N THR A 163 -4.50 11.06 -10.27
CA THR A 163 -3.75 11.61 -11.41
C THR A 163 -2.26 11.69 -11.04
N GLY A 164 -1.39 11.23 -11.93
CA GLY A 164 0.06 11.21 -11.70
C GLY A 164 0.53 9.91 -11.05
N THR A 165 1.77 9.90 -10.55
CA THR A 165 2.39 8.70 -9.99
C THR A 165 1.97 8.51 -8.52
N PRO A 166 1.17 7.50 -8.16
CA PRO A 166 0.65 7.33 -6.80
C PRO A 166 1.73 7.20 -5.74
N ALA A 167 2.89 6.62 -6.10
CA ALA A 167 4.03 6.49 -5.21
C ALA A 167 4.50 7.82 -4.61
N LEU A 168 4.22 8.94 -5.29
CA LEU A 168 4.66 10.29 -4.97
C LEU A 168 3.56 11.13 -4.32
N GLN A 169 2.39 10.55 -4.05
CA GLN A 169 1.30 11.28 -3.42
C GLN A 169 1.44 11.33 -1.90
N GLU A 170 0.92 12.39 -1.30
CA GLU A 170 0.98 12.69 0.13
C GLU A 170 0.66 11.49 1.04
N TYR A 171 -0.43 10.78 0.77
CA TYR A 171 -0.84 9.64 1.60
C TYR A 171 0.08 8.43 1.46
N ASN A 172 0.71 8.24 0.31
CA ASN A 172 1.69 7.18 0.16
C ASN A 172 3.00 7.51 0.88
N ILE A 173 3.44 8.76 0.83
CA ILE A 173 4.61 9.26 1.59
C ILE A 173 4.35 9.10 3.08
N MET A 174 3.19 9.54 3.57
CA MET A 174 2.77 9.39 4.97
C MET A 174 2.76 7.92 5.41
N TYR A 175 2.16 7.04 4.60
CA TYR A 175 2.15 5.60 4.87
C TYR A 175 3.57 5.04 4.95
N LYS A 176 4.45 5.40 4.03
CA LYS A 176 5.85 4.95 4.02
C LYS A 176 6.64 5.44 5.23
N LEU A 177 6.39 6.64 5.71
CA LEU A 177 6.98 7.16 6.95
C LEU A 177 6.51 6.35 8.17
N ILE A 178 5.22 5.99 8.25
CA ILE A 178 4.69 5.14 9.32
C ILE A 178 5.29 3.72 9.19
N GLU A 179 5.35 3.16 7.98
CA GLU A 179 5.94 1.83 7.70
C GLU A 179 7.41 1.74 8.14
N GLY A 180 8.18 2.80 7.95
CA GLY A 180 9.58 2.90 8.40
C GLY A 180 9.77 3.29 9.87
N SER A 181 8.71 3.46 10.65
CA SER A 181 8.76 3.87 12.06
C SER A 181 8.48 2.72 13.02
N ASP A 182 8.74 2.96 14.31
CA ASP A 182 8.39 2.03 15.40
C ASP A 182 6.87 1.84 15.58
N TYR A 183 6.04 2.59 14.85
CA TYR A 183 4.59 2.54 14.93
C TYR A 183 3.95 1.63 13.87
N HIS A 184 4.72 1.00 12.99
CA HIS A 184 4.19 0.15 11.92
C HIS A 184 3.34 -1.02 12.43
N ASP A 185 3.82 -1.73 13.44
CA ASP A 185 3.06 -2.86 14.02
C ASP A 185 1.79 -2.38 14.73
N LEU A 186 1.84 -1.22 15.38
CA LEU A 186 0.66 -0.59 15.97
C LEU A 186 -0.34 -0.19 14.88
N PHE A 187 0.14 0.40 13.78
CA PHE A 187 -0.67 0.75 12.63
C PHE A 187 -1.47 -0.45 12.12
N LYS A 188 -0.81 -1.58 11.85
CA LYS A 188 -1.47 -2.80 11.37
C LYS A 188 -2.54 -3.29 12.34
N LYS A 189 -2.19 -3.43 13.63
CA LYS A 189 -3.14 -3.88 14.66
C LYS A 189 -4.36 -3.00 14.79
N LEU A 190 -4.19 -1.67 14.65
CA LEU A 190 -5.30 -0.73 14.77
C LEU A 190 -6.17 -0.69 13.52
N VAL A 191 -5.60 -0.91 12.32
CA VAL A 191 -6.38 -1.06 11.08
C VAL A 191 -7.22 -2.34 11.14
N ASP A 192 -6.62 -3.47 11.55
CA ASP A 192 -7.35 -4.73 11.74
C ASP A 192 -8.48 -4.57 12.76
N PHE A 193 -8.20 -3.95 13.90
CA PHE A 193 -9.21 -3.63 14.91
C PHE A 193 -10.35 -2.76 14.37
N TYR A 194 -10.04 -1.76 13.53
CA TYR A 194 -11.06 -0.94 12.90
C TYR A 194 -11.99 -1.78 12.00
N ASP A 195 -11.42 -2.65 11.20
CA ASP A 195 -12.18 -3.48 10.28
C ASP A 195 -13.06 -4.52 11.02
N GLU A 196 -12.59 -5.06 12.14
CA GLU A 196 -13.29 -6.08 12.91
C GLU A 196 -14.35 -5.50 13.86
N GLU A 197 -14.05 -4.40 14.55
CA GLU A 197 -14.84 -3.91 15.67
C GLU A 197 -15.61 -2.62 15.38
N ILE A 198 -15.06 -1.72 14.53
CA ILE A 198 -15.63 -0.40 14.28
C ILE A 198 -16.51 -0.38 13.03
N THR A 199 -16.04 -0.99 11.93
CA THR A 199 -16.80 -1.01 10.66
C THR A 199 -18.22 -1.58 10.78
N PRO A 200 -18.46 -2.64 11.56
CA PRO A 200 -19.82 -3.18 11.73
C PRO A 200 -20.79 -2.20 12.42
N ILE A 201 -20.26 -1.22 13.17
CA ILE A 201 -21.07 -0.25 13.94
C ILE A 201 -21.41 0.98 13.09
N VAL A 202 -20.58 1.28 12.09
CA VAL A 202 -20.81 2.41 11.16
C VAL A 202 -21.67 1.91 10.00
N PRO A 203 -22.91 2.40 9.82
CA PRO A 203 -23.75 1.98 8.69
C PRO A 203 -23.03 2.28 7.38
N ARG A 204 -22.87 1.29 6.52
CA ARG A 204 -22.44 1.51 5.14
C ARG A 204 -23.44 2.48 4.49
N ASN A 205 -22.97 3.64 4.09
CA ASN A 205 -23.80 4.54 3.27
C ASN A 205 -24.13 3.78 1.98
N GLU A 206 -25.42 3.62 1.69
CA GLU A 206 -25.97 2.91 0.53
C GLU A 206 -25.55 3.52 -0.84
N ARG A 207 -24.70 4.55 -0.83
CA ARG A 207 -24.24 5.24 -2.04
C ARG A 207 -23.14 4.50 -2.84
N ASP A 208 -22.57 3.42 -2.31
CA ASP A 208 -21.51 2.66 -2.98
C ASP A 208 -22.06 1.47 -3.79
N GLN A 209 -23.39 1.37 -3.98
CA GLN A 209 -24.03 0.28 -4.74
C GLN A 209 -24.39 0.64 -6.19
N GLU A 210 -24.12 1.87 -6.63
CA GLU A 210 -24.33 2.29 -8.02
C GLU A 210 -23.00 2.76 -8.64
N GLY A 211 -22.21 1.76 -9.13
CA GLY A 211 -20.99 2.01 -9.85
C GLY A 211 -20.53 0.75 -10.58
#